data_07b3fccf3ccf6f8ea9964af55e15e11d
#
_entry.id   07b3fccf3ccf6f8ea9964af55e15e11d
#
_cell.length_a   1.000
_cell.length_b   1.000
_cell.length_c   1.000
_cell.angle_alpha   90.00
_cell.angle_beta   90.00
_cell.angle_gamma   90.00
#
_symmetry.space_group_name_H-M   'P 1'
#
loop_
_entity.id
_entity.type
_entity.pdbx_description
1 polymer ?
#
loop_
_entity_poly.entity_id
_entity_poly.type
_entity_poly.pdbx_seq_one_letter_code
_entity_poly.pdbx_strand_id
1 'polypeptide(L)'
;TYSIVARCPKTGQIGVAVQSHWFAAGIVCWAKAGVGAVATQAMALVDHGPLGIEQMGRGLTANEALDFRLSMDDSSEIRQIAMVDSSSGVAVHTGSDTIPEAGHIVGDGFSCQANMMWDSTVWKSMHDAFTESQGQLAHRMYHSLKAAEAEGGDIRGMQAARILVVGPEPLQKSWMETVVDIRVDDHSDPLTELGRLLEMHDAYSNLEKYRHDPSIESELSSEIPEIAFWLSIDLANNGRHEEARELAMIPLQEHPGWKQLLIRCSRNGLAGISKETVGILLDVHPESN
;
A
#
# COMPACT_ATOMS: atom_id res chain seq x y z
N THR A 1 16.21 -8.41 -6.39
CA THR A 1 15.02 -8.24 -5.53
C THR A 1 15.41 -7.70 -4.17
N TYR A 2 14.68 -6.73 -3.66
CA TYR A 2 14.78 -6.23 -2.29
C TYR A 2 13.38 -6.06 -1.68
N SER A 3 13.29 -6.33 -0.38
CA SER A 3 12.01 -6.30 0.34
C SER A 3 12.20 -5.91 1.81
N ILE A 4 11.10 -5.58 2.45
CA ILE A 4 11.01 -5.32 3.88
C ILE A 4 9.76 -5.99 4.44
N VAL A 5 9.89 -6.65 5.59
CA VAL A 5 8.76 -7.05 6.44
C VAL A 5 8.81 -6.23 7.72
N ALA A 6 7.67 -5.74 8.20
CA ALA A 6 7.65 -4.87 9.36
C ALA A 6 6.32 -4.91 10.13
N ARG A 7 6.40 -4.71 11.44
CA ARG A 7 5.27 -4.40 12.32
C ARG A 7 5.43 -3.01 12.93
N CYS A 8 4.39 -2.21 12.88
CA CYS A 8 4.39 -0.89 13.50
C CYS A 8 4.11 -1.01 15.01
N PRO A 9 5.02 -0.59 15.90
CA PRO A 9 4.78 -0.71 17.35
C PRO A 9 3.65 0.20 17.86
N LYS A 10 3.35 1.31 17.16
CA LYS A 10 2.31 2.27 17.56
C LYS A 10 0.91 1.81 17.17
N THR A 11 0.73 1.27 15.97
CA THR A 11 -0.59 0.92 15.43
C THR A 11 -0.86 -0.57 15.46
N GLY A 12 0.17 -1.40 15.63
CA GLY A 12 0.10 -2.85 15.49
C GLY A 12 -0.07 -3.34 14.05
N GLN A 13 -0.16 -2.45 13.06
CA GLN A 13 -0.21 -2.81 11.65
C GLN A 13 1.01 -3.64 11.24
N ILE A 14 0.79 -4.57 10.32
CA ILE A 14 1.82 -5.48 9.83
C ILE A 14 1.90 -5.34 8.31
N GLY A 15 3.10 -5.30 7.76
CA GLY A 15 3.25 -5.10 6.33
C GLY A 15 4.46 -5.79 5.71
N VAL A 16 4.43 -5.88 4.39
CA VAL A 16 5.51 -6.33 3.53
C VAL A 16 5.55 -5.47 2.27
N ALA A 17 6.74 -5.09 1.85
CA ALA A 17 6.93 -4.39 0.58
C ALA A 17 8.11 -4.98 -0.19
N VAL A 18 8.03 -4.94 -1.52
CA VAL A 18 9.02 -5.54 -2.43
C VAL A 18 9.15 -4.73 -3.71
N GLN A 19 10.36 -4.73 -4.26
CA GLN A 19 10.65 -4.40 -5.65
C GLN A 19 11.50 -5.52 -6.26
N SER A 20 11.27 -5.83 -7.53
CA SER A 20 12.08 -6.78 -8.29
C SER A 20 12.03 -6.51 -9.78
N HIS A 21 13.09 -6.92 -10.48
CA HIS A 21 13.07 -7.07 -11.93
C HIS A 21 12.43 -8.43 -12.29
N TRP A 22 11.14 -8.55 -11.99
CA TRP A 22 10.33 -9.72 -12.30
C TRP A 22 8.87 -9.28 -12.45
N PHE A 23 8.20 -9.76 -13.51
CA PHE A 23 6.78 -9.45 -13.73
C PHE A 23 5.94 -9.86 -12.54
N ALA A 24 5.07 -8.95 -12.06
CA ALA A 24 4.14 -9.18 -10.95
C ALA A 24 4.82 -9.71 -9.67
N ALA A 25 6.01 -9.19 -9.33
CA ALA A 25 6.81 -9.64 -8.19
C ALA A 25 6.08 -9.60 -6.83
N GLY A 26 4.98 -8.86 -6.74
CA GLY A 26 4.13 -8.83 -5.54
C GLY A 26 3.61 -10.19 -5.07
N ILE A 27 3.67 -11.23 -5.93
CA ILE A 27 3.30 -12.62 -5.57
C ILE A 27 4.21 -13.24 -4.49
N VAL A 28 5.37 -12.66 -4.21
CA VAL A 28 6.29 -13.17 -3.18
C VAL A 28 6.05 -12.57 -1.80
N CYS A 29 4.94 -11.83 -1.63
CA CYS A 29 4.60 -11.08 -0.42
C CYS A 29 3.25 -11.48 0.15
N TRP A 30 3.20 -11.80 1.45
CA TRP A 30 1.98 -12.12 2.18
C TRP A 30 1.92 -11.37 3.51
N ALA A 31 0.72 -10.96 3.89
CA ALA A 31 0.44 -10.46 5.23
C ALA A 31 -0.97 -10.88 5.65
N LYS A 32 -1.14 -11.13 6.95
CA LYS A 32 -2.44 -11.45 7.55
C LYS A 32 -2.59 -10.72 8.87
N ALA A 33 -3.72 -10.03 9.03
CA ALA A 33 -4.04 -9.26 10.23
C ALA A 33 -3.97 -10.14 11.50
N GLY A 34 -3.31 -9.62 12.53
CA GLY A 34 -3.11 -10.31 13.80
C GLY A 34 -2.18 -11.53 13.76
N VAL A 35 -1.55 -11.83 12.62
CA VAL A 35 -0.69 -13.02 12.45
C VAL A 35 0.74 -12.61 12.12
N GLY A 36 0.97 -12.00 10.96
CA GLY A 36 2.33 -11.69 10.53
C GLY A 36 2.42 -11.31 9.05
N ALA A 37 3.66 -11.09 8.59
CA ALA A 37 3.98 -10.91 7.19
C ALA A 37 5.21 -11.75 6.78
N VAL A 38 5.25 -12.14 5.50
CA VAL A 38 6.31 -12.96 4.92
C VAL A 38 6.68 -12.41 3.55
N ALA A 39 8.00 -12.33 3.30
CA ALA A 39 8.58 -12.19 1.97
C ALA A 39 9.43 -13.43 1.66
N THR A 40 9.27 -14.04 0.47
CA THR A 40 10.15 -15.11 -0.02
C THR A 40 10.69 -14.74 -1.39
N GLN A 41 11.99 -14.79 -1.58
CA GLN A 41 12.68 -14.25 -2.75
C GLN A 41 13.98 -14.98 -3.06
N ALA A 42 14.83 -14.46 -3.94
CA ALA A 42 15.96 -15.10 -4.59
C ALA A 42 15.46 -16.17 -5.57
N MET A 43 15.87 -17.41 -5.46
CA MET A 43 15.24 -18.52 -6.15
C MET A 43 14.00 -18.91 -5.35
N ALA A 44 12.94 -18.10 -5.48
CA ALA A 44 11.80 -18.12 -4.57
C ALA A 44 11.03 -19.47 -4.63
N LEU A 45 10.73 -20.02 -3.45
CA LEU A 45 9.69 -21.03 -3.28
C LEU A 45 8.47 -20.34 -2.69
N VAL A 46 7.43 -20.16 -3.51
CA VAL A 46 6.21 -19.40 -3.16
C VAL A 46 5.54 -19.94 -1.90
N ASP A 47 5.58 -21.27 -1.70
CA ASP A 47 4.97 -21.97 -0.56
C ASP A 47 5.46 -21.47 0.81
N HIS A 48 6.67 -20.91 0.91
CA HIS A 48 7.16 -20.34 2.17
C HIS A 48 6.29 -19.18 2.67
N GLY A 49 5.65 -18.43 1.76
CA GLY A 49 4.77 -17.32 2.10
C GLY A 49 3.49 -17.78 2.80
N PRO A 50 2.53 -18.39 2.07
CA PRO A 50 1.24 -18.77 2.66
C PRO A 50 1.38 -19.78 3.80
N LEU A 51 2.30 -20.76 3.70
CA LEU A 51 2.52 -21.74 4.75
C LEU A 51 3.23 -21.13 5.97
N GLY A 52 4.11 -20.13 5.78
CA GLY A 52 4.69 -19.37 6.90
C GLY A 52 3.61 -18.60 7.67
N ILE A 53 2.72 -17.91 6.95
CA ILE A 53 1.53 -17.27 7.55
C ILE A 53 0.66 -18.30 8.30
N GLU A 54 0.45 -19.47 7.73
CA GLU A 54 -0.34 -20.53 8.37
C GLU A 54 0.30 -21.01 9.68
N GLN A 55 1.63 -21.21 9.70
CA GLN A 55 2.35 -21.64 10.90
C GLN A 55 2.29 -20.57 12.00
N MET A 56 2.55 -19.30 11.67
CA MET A 56 2.40 -18.21 12.64
C MET A 56 0.94 -18.09 13.13
N GLY A 57 -0.05 -18.30 12.23
CA GLY A 57 -1.46 -18.31 12.61
C GLY A 57 -1.87 -19.48 13.54
N ARG A 58 -1.07 -20.52 13.62
CA ARG A 58 -1.21 -21.63 14.57
C ARG A 58 -0.49 -21.36 15.89
N GLY A 59 0.16 -20.21 16.05
CA GLY A 59 0.80 -19.77 17.28
C GLY A 59 2.32 -19.94 17.32
N LEU A 60 2.96 -20.33 16.20
CA LEU A 60 4.42 -20.32 16.13
C LEU A 60 4.93 -18.86 16.04
N THR A 61 6.07 -18.60 16.67
CA THR A 61 6.82 -17.35 16.45
C THR A 61 7.39 -17.30 15.02
N ALA A 62 7.80 -16.11 14.56
CA ALA A 62 8.45 -15.96 13.26
C ALA A 62 9.67 -16.89 13.10
N ASN A 63 10.48 -17.06 14.16
CA ASN A 63 11.64 -17.95 14.15
C ASN A 63 11.23 -19.42 14.01
N GLU A 64 10.29 -19.91 14.83
CA GLU A 64 9.82 -21.28 14.75
C GLU A 64 9.17 -21.60 13.40
N ALA A 65 8.40 -20.64 12.84
CA ALA A 65 7.78 -20.79 11.54
C ALA A 65 8.83 -20.85 10.42
N LEU A 66 9.85 -19.99 10.46
CA LEU A 66 10.94 -20.00 9.49
C LEU A 66 11.75 -21.29 9.57
N ASP A 67 12.18 -21.71 10.76
CA ASP A 67 12.94 -22.94 10.98
C ASP A 67 12.16 -24.16 10.46
N PHE A 68 10.86 -24.23 10.76
CA PHE A 68 10.01 -25.30 10.25
C PHE A 68 9.94 -25.28 8.72
N ARG A 69 9.78 -24.10 8.09
CA ARG A 69 9.72 -23.98 6.62
C ARG A 69 11.04 -24.37 5.96
N LEU A 70 12.18 -23.96 6.52
CA LEU A 70 13.50 -24.32 6.02
C LEU A 70 13.76 -25.81 6.12
N SER A 71 13.33 -26.46 7.22
CA SER A 71 13.49 -27.92 7.40
C SER A 71 12.73 -28.77 6.37
N MET A 72 11.76 -28.16 5.66
CA MET A 72 10.94 -28.80 4.61
C MET A 72 11.42 -28.45 3.21
N ASP A 73 12.53 -27.73 3.05
CA ASP A 73 13.08 -27.30 1.75
C ASP A 73 14.54 -27.76 1.59
N ASP A 74 14.74 -28.80 0.81
CA ASP A 74 16.08 -29.35 0.53
C ASP A 74 17.00 -28.36 -0.23
N SER A 75 16.47 -27.24 -0.70
CA SER A 75 17.19 -26.21 -1.45
C SER A 75 17.19 -24.85 -0.72
N SER A 76 17.12 -24.86 0.61
CA SER A 76 17.05 -23.63 1.42
C SER A 76 18.21 -22.66 1.17
N GLU A 77 19.40 -23.19 0.80
CA GLU A 77 20.60 -22.37 0.56
C GLU A 77 20.52 -21.42 -0.64
N ILE A 78 19.56 -21.61 -1.54
CA ILE A 78 19.31 -20.66 -2.64
C ILE A 78 18.12 -19.72 -2.38
N ARG A 79 17.51 -19.77 -1.18
CA ARG A 79 16.35 -18.96 -0.81
C ARG A 79 16.76 -17.72 -0.01
N GLN A 80 15.90 -16.72 -0.05
CA GLN A 80 15.93 -15.62 0.90
C GLN A 80 14.51 -15.37 1.42
N ILE A 81 14.30 -15.52 2.74
CA ILE A 81 12.97 -15.49 3.36
C ILE A 81 13.03 -14.58 4.58
N ALA A 82 12.04 -13.74 4.76
CA ALA A 82 11.87 -12.92 5.95
C ALA A 82 10.44 -13.05 6.49
N MET A 83 10.31 -13.14 7.79
CA MET A 83 9.04 -13.21 8.50
C MET A 83 9.01 -12.23 9.67
N VAL A 84 7.87 -11.60 9.91
CA VAL A 84 7.58 -10.85 11.13
C VAL A 84 6.25 -11.33 11.69
N ASP A 85 6.18 -11.62 12.99
CA ASP A 85 4.94 -12.02 13.65
C ASP A 85 4.21 -10.85 14.34
N SER A 86 3.00 -11.11 14.82
CA SER A 86 2.17 -10.12 15.51
C SER A 86 2.73 -9.64 16.86
N SER A 87 3.76 -10.29 17.39
CA SER A 87 4.45 -9.92 18.64
C SER A 87 5.74 -9.12 18.38
N SER A 88 6.03 -8.74 17.12
CA SER A 88 7.28 -8.12 16.64
C SER A 88 8.48 -9.07 16.61
N GLY A 89 8.29 -10.37 16.73
CA GLY A 89 9.33 -11.36 16.45
C GLY A 89 9.71 -11.29 14.97
N VAL A 90 11.01 -11.31 14.67
CA VAL A 90 11.53 -11.23 13.30
C VAL A 90 12.47 -12.40 13.06
N ALA A 91 12.29 -13.07 11.93
CA ALA A 91 13.18 -14.12 11.46
C ALA A 91 13.54 -13.89 10.01
N VAL A 92 14.80 -14.12 9.64
CA VAL A 92 15.28 -13.95 8.28
C VAL A 92 16.34 -14.98 7.94
N HIS A 93 16.27 -15.50 6.73
CA HIS A 93 17.23 -16.42 6.14
C HIS A 93 17.72 -15.86 4.82
N THR A 94 19.04 -15.79 4.65
CA THR A 94 19.71 -15.59 3.36
C THR A 94 20.62 -16.77 3.15
N GLY A 95 20.26 -17.66 2.24
CA GLY A 95 21.00 -18.89 1.98
C GLY A 95 22.39 -18.59 1.38
N SER A 96 23.36 -19.46 1.66
CA SER A 96 24.76 -19.31 1.26
C SER A 96 24.98 -19.28 -0.24
N ASP A 97 24.06 -19.88 -1.01
CA ASP A 97 24.12 -20.02 -2.45
C ASP A 97 23.21 -19.03 -3.19
N THR A 98 22.70 -18.00 -2.48
CA THR A 98 21.99 -16.89 -3.12
C THR A 98 22.95 -16.09 -4.02
N ILE A 99 22.41 -15.56 -5.12
CA ILE A 99 23.23 -14.76 -6.05
C ILE A 99 23.72 -13.50 -5.35
N PRO A 100 25.04 -13.25 -5.31
CA PRO A 100 25.64 -12.02 -4.73
C PRO A 100 25.12 -10.74 -5.44
N GLU A 101 25.18 -9.57 -4.93
CA GLU A 101 25.23 -9.17 -3.52
C GLU A 101 23.90 -9.51 -2.84
N ALA A 102 23.96 -10.30 -1.76
CA ALA A 102 22.81 -10.73 -1.00
C ALA A 102 23.07 -10.60 0.51
N GLY A 103 22.06 -10.15 1.25
CA GLY A 103 22.15 -9.97 2.70
C GLY A 103 20.88 -9.39 3.30
N HIS A 104 20.92 -9.20 4.61
CA HIS A 104 19.81 -8.63 5.37
C HIS A 104 20.28 -7.89 6.62
N ILE A 105 19.43 -7.03 7.16
CA ILE A 105 19.58 -6.42 8.48
C ILE A 105 18.24 -6.51 9.22
N VAL A 106 18.29 -7.00 10.45
CA VAL A 106 17.15 -7.08 11.36
C VAL A 106 17.15 -5.85 12.26
N GLY A 107 16.00 -5.18 12.34
CA GLY A 107 15.72 -4.12 13.30
C GLY A 107 14.65 -4.54 14.31
N ASP A 108 14.20 -3.61 15.14
CA ASP A 108 13.14 -3.85 16.11
C ASP A 108 11.77 -3.97 15.42
N GLY A 109 11.27 -5.20 15.29
CA GLY A 109 10.02 -5.52 14.63
C GLY A 109 10.03 -5.40 13.11
N PHE A 110 11.20 -5.42 12.45
CA PHE A 110 11.31 -5.42 10.99
C PHE A 110 12.61 -6.04 10.48
N SER A 111 12.63 -6.42 9.20
CA SER A 111 13.84 -6.83 8.49
C SER A 111 13.85 -6.29 7.07
N CYS A 112 15.01 -5.78 6.65
CA CYS A 112 15.32 -5.42 5.27
C CYS A 112 16.25 -6.48 4.68
N GLN A 113 15.90 -7.05 3.53
CA GLN A 113 16.66 -8.10 2.85
C GLN A 113 16.69 -7.84 1.34
N ALA A 114 17.81 -8.20 0.75
CA ALA A 114 18.05 -8.04 -0.68
C ALA A 114 18.95 -9.14 -1.24
N ASN A 115 18.81 -9.45 -2.51
CA ASN A 115 19.63 -10.40 -3.25
C ASN A 115 19.75 -9.94 -4.71
N MET A 116 20.85 -10.29 -5.35
CA MET A 116 21.20 -9.84 -6.72
C MET A 116 21.28 -8.31 -6.81
N MET A 117 21.84 -7.68 -5.81
CA MET A 117 21.97 -6.22 -5.79
C MET A 117 23.21 -5.74 -6.54
N TRP A 118 23.19 -4.45 -6.87
CA TRP A 118 24.34 -3.79 -7.44
C TRP A 118 25.48 -3.62 -6.41
N ASP A 119 25.11 -3.38 -5.14
CA ASP A 119 26.04 -3.18 -4.05
C ASP A 119 25.52 -3.75 -2.72
N SER A 120 26.43 -4.14 -1.83
CA SER A 120 26.13 -4.64 -0.49
C SER A 120 25.62 -3.57 0.49
N THR A 121 25.58 -2.32 0.11
CA THR A 121 25.03 -1.22 0.93
C THR A 121 23.49 -1.17 0.92
N VAL A 122 22.84 -1.84 -0.04
CA VAL A 122 21.42 -1.74 -0.31
C VAL A 122 20.55 -2.02 0.93
N TRP A 123 20.71 -3.18 1.59
CA TRP A 123 19.89 -3.51 2.76
C TRP A 123 20.17 -2.66 3.98
N LYS A 124 21.39 -2.09 4.08
CA LYS A 124 21.71 -1.14 5.13
C LYS A 124 21.01 0.20 4.90
N SER A 125 21.03 0.70 3.68
CA SER A 125 20.34 1.94 3.30
C SER A 125 18.83 1.81 3.50
N MET A 126 18.23 0.65 3.16
CA MET A 126 16.83 0.33 3.46
C MET A 126 16.52 0.42 4.95
N HIS A 127 17.35 -0.22 5.78
CA HIS A 127 17.21 -0.25 7.23
C HIS A 127 17.25 1.17 7.82
N ASP A 128 18.26 1.96 7.44
CA ASP A 128 18.45 3.31 7.96
C ASP A 128 17.27 4.21 7.56
N ALA A 129 16.87 4.18 6.28
CA ALA A 129 15.72 4.93 5.79
C ALA A 129 14.40 4.56 6.52
N PHE A 130 14.16 3.27 6.77
CA PHE A 130 12.99 2.84 7.53
C PHE A 130 13.03 3.31 8.98
N THR A 131 14.18 3.26 9.62
CA THR A 131 14.38 3.66 11.02
C THR A 131 14.19 5.17 11.20
N GLU A 132 14.71 5.97 10.28
CA GLU A 132 14.62 7.43 10.32
C GLU A 132 13.24 7.97 9.91
N SER A 133 12.50 7.20 9.10
CA SER A 133 11.18 7.59 8.60
C SER A 133 10.12 7.65 9.69
N GLN A 134 9.23 8.64 9.58
CA GLN A 134 8.07 8.82 10.45
C GLN A 134 6.77 8.66 9.65
N GLY A 135 5.65 8.52 10.35
CA GLY A 135 4.32 8.44 9.75
C GLY A 135 3.79 7.02 9.58
N GLN A 136 2.94 6.83 8.59
CA GLN A 136 2.25 5.57 8.33
C GLN A 136 3.22 4.47 7.88
N LEU A 137 2.93 3.21 8.25
CA LEU A 137 3.79 2.07 7.93
C LEU A 137 4.07 1.94 6.44
N ALA A 138 3.05 2.09 5.59
CA ALA A 138 3.20 1.99 4.13
C ALA A 138 4.20 3.00 3.57
N HIS A 139 4.15 4.26 4.02
CA HIS A 139 5.09 5.30 3.59
C HIS A 139 6.53 5.02 4.05
N ARG A 140 6.70 4.58 5.28
CA ARG A 140 8.00 4.19 5.81
C ARG A 140 8.63 3.05 5.01
N MET A 141 7.81 2.04 4.65
CA MET A 141 8.24 0.94 3.78
C MET A 141 8.56 1.41 2.36
N TYR A 142 7.76 2.34 1.82
CA TYR A 142 8.05 2.97 0.53
C TYR A 142 9.39 3.70 0.54
N HIS A 143 9.70 4.49 1.58
CA HIS A 143 11.00 5.16 1.72
C HIS A 143 12.16 4.17 1.79
N SER A 144 11.97 3.03 2.45
CA SER A 144 12.94 1.94 2.48
C SER A 144 13.23 1.39 1.07
N LEU A 145 12.20 1.13 0.26
CA LEU A 145 12.38 0.69 -1.14
C LEU A 145 13.09 1.76 -1.99
N LYS A 146 12.75 3.04 -1.81
CA LYS A 146 13.42 4.15 -2.51
C LYS A 146 14.91 4.26 -2.16
N ALA A 147 15.26 4.02 -0.89
CA ALA A 147 16.64 4.02 -0.44
C ALA A 147 17.44 2.87 -1.06
N ALA A 148 16.84 1.69 -1.24
CA ALA A 148 17.45 0.58 -1.95
C ALA A 148 17.84 0.94 -3.38
N GLU A 149 16.92 1.59 -4.11
CA GLU A 149 17.16 1.98 -5.50
C GLU A 149 18.22 3.08 -5.62
N ALA A 150 18.29 4.00 -4.64
CA ALA A 150 19.33 5.04 -4.60
C ALA A 150 20.75 4.46 -4.46
N GLU A 151 20.90 3.25 -3.91
CA GLU A 151 22.16 2.49 -3.82
C GLU A 151 22.40 1.58 -5.06
N GLY A 152 21.60 1.75 -6.12
CA GLY A 152 21.72 0.98 -7.37
C GLY A 152 20.76 -0.20 -7.50
N GLY A 153 20.09 -0.61 -6.42
CA GLY A 153 19.01 -1.58 -6.44
C GLY A 153 19.35 -2.95 -7.05
N ASP A 154 18.38 -3.55 -7.73
CA ASP A 154 18.54 -4.83 -8.42
C ASP A 154 19.46 -4.68 -9.65
N ILE A 155 20.47 -5.56 -9.79
CA ILE A 155 21.46 -5.50 -10.87
C ILE A 155 20.81 -5.55 -12.28
N ARG A 156 19.59 -6.05 -12.38
CA ARG A 156 18.83 -6.12 -13.64
C ARG A 156 17.97 -4.87 -13.88
N GLY A 157 17.87 -3.94 -12.89
CA GLY A 157 16.97 -2.80 -12.88
C GLY A 157 15.62 -3.11 -12.24
N MET A 158 14.62 -2.27 -12.51
CA MET A 158 13.29 -2.35 -11.94
C MET A 158 12.27 -2.93 -12.92
N GLN A 159 11.20 -3.57 -12.41
CA GLN A 159 10.04 -3.95 -13.21
C GLN A 159 8.73 -3.90 -12.42
N ALA A 160 8.68 -4.44 -11.20
CA ALA A 160 7.46 -4.50 -10.42
C ALA A 160 7.71 -4.15 -8.95
N ALA A 161 6.68 -3.61 -8.29
CA ALA A 161 6.73 -3.31 -6.86
C ALA A 161 5.36 -3.52 -6.20
N ARG A 162 5.35 -3.80 -4.89
CA ARG A 162 4.13 -3.91 -4.08
C ARG A 162 4.35 -3.42 -2.67
N ILE A 163 3.31 -2.82 -2.10
CA ILE A 163 3.16 -2.61 -0.66
C ILE A 163 1.84 -3.26 -0.22
N LEU A 164 1.92 -4.13 0.78
CA LEU A 164 0.78 -4.75 1.43
C LEU A 164 0.87 -4.49 2.93
N VAL A 165 -0.14 -3.82 3.49
CA VAL A 165 -0.27 -3.56 4.93
C VAL A 165 -1.64 -4.02 5.40
N VAL A 166 -1.66 -4.76 6.50
CA VAL A 166 -2.88 -5.24 7.15
C VAL A 166 -3.03 -4.68 8.56
N GLY A 167 -4.24 -4.72 9.07
CA GLY A 167 -4.58 -4.27 10.42
C GLY A 167 -3.93 -5.11 11.53
N PRO A 168 -3.97 -4.60 12.77
CA PRO A 168 -3.32 -5.27 13.93
C PRO A 168 -4.04 -6.54 14.35
N GLU A 169 -5.33 -6.69 14.04
CA GLU A 169 -6.18 -7.78 14.52
C GLU A 169 -7.09 -8.28 13.38
N PRO A 170 -7.48 -9.56 13.40
CA PRO A 170 -8.46 -10.09 12.47
C PRO A 170 -9.84 -9.47 12.73
N LEU A 171 -10.57 -9.17 11.66
CA LEU A 171 -11.90 -8.60 11.71
C LEU A 171 -12.97 -9.64 11.30
N GLN A 172 -14.21 -9.46 11.77
CA GLN A 172 -15.33 -10.28 11.32
C GLN A 172 -15.52 -10.23 9.81
N LYS A 173 -15.21 -9.08 9.20
CA LYS A 173 -15.21 -8.85 7.75
C LYS A 173 -13.76 -8.84 7.26
N SER A 174 -13.25 -10.01 6.88
CA SER A 174 -11.83 -10.19 6.52
C SER A 174 -11.35 -9.27 5.38
N TRP A 175 -12.24 -8.83 4.47
CA TRP A 175 -11.88 -7.88 3.41
C TRP A 175 -11.58 -6.45 3.92
N MET A 176 -11.93 -6.13 5.18
CA MET A 176 -11.61 -4.85 5.83
C MET A 176 -10.26 -4.91 6.59
N GLU A 177 -9.61 -6.06 6.64
CA GLU A 177 -8.31 -6.23 7.30
C GLU A 177 -7.17 -5.57 6.53
N THR A 178 -7.32 -5.42 5.22
CA THR A 178 -6.31 -4.78 4.37
C THR A 178 -6.39 -3.27 4.51
N VAL A 179 -5.28 -2.67 4.94
CA VAL A 179 -5.12 -1.22 5.07
C VAL A 179 -4.58 -0.61 3.78
N VAL A 180 -3.55 -1.25 3.19
CA VAL A 180 -2.98 -0.87 1.90
C VAL A 180 -2.68 -2.15 1.13
N ASP A 181 -3.09 -2.23 -0.13
CA ASP A 181 -2.61 -3.24 -1.10
C ASP A 181 -2.47 -2.56 -2.46
N ILE A 182 -1.26 -2.11 -2.76
CA ILE A 182 -0.94 -1.39 -3.99
C ILE A 182 0.15 -2.15 -4.73
N ARG A 183 -0.09 -2.42 -6.03
CA ARG A 183 0.80 -3.18 -6.90
C ARG A 183 1.05 -2.44 -8.20
N VAL A 184 2.30 -2.46 -8.62
CA VAL A 184 2.74 -2.12 -9.97
C VAL A 184 3.36 -3.40 -10.53
N ASP A 185 2.66 -4.07 -11.43
CA ASP A 185 3.06 -5.40 -11.91
C ASP A 185 4.08 -5.36 -13.05
N ASP A 186 4.10 -4.27 -13.83
CA ASP A 186 5.06 -4.03 -14.92
C ASP A 186 5.17 -2.52 -15.22
N HIS A 187 6.34 -1.94 -14.98
CA HIS A 187 6.64 -0.54 -15.26
C HIS A 187 8.15 -0.30 -15.30
N SER A 188 8.63 0.63 -16.13
CA SER A 188 10.06 0.99 -16.19
C SER A 188 10.57 1.70 -14.91
N ASP A 189 9.68 2.38 -14.19
CA ASP A 189 9.93 2.98 -12.87
C ASP A 189 8.75 2.66 -11.93
N PRO A 190 8.68 1.42 -11.41
CA PRO A 190 7.56 0.98 -10.58
C PRO A 190 7.53 1.68 -9.22
N LEU A 191 8.65 2.22 -8.73
CA LEU A 191 8.67 2.91 -7.44
C LEU A 191 8.06 4.31 -7.53
N THR A 192 8.32 5.06 -8.59
CA THR A 192 7.63 6.35 -8.81
C THR A 192 6.13 6.14 -8.96
N GLU A 193 5.71 5.13 -9.74
CA GLU A 193 4.29 4.81 -9.89
C GLU A 193 3.67 4.30 -8.58
N LEU A 194 4.37 3.46 -7.82
CA LEU A 194 3.91 3.00 -6.50
C LEU A 194 3.69 4.17 -5.52
N GLY A 195 4.60 5.16 -5.53
CA GLY A 195 4.47 6.38 -4.73
C GLY A 195 3.24 7.20 -5.13
N ARG A 196 3.03 7.42 -6.43
CA ARG A 196 1.84 8.10 -6.95
C ARG A 196 0.54 7.39 -6.54
N LEU A 197 0.52 6.05 -6.62
CA LEU A 197 -0.64 5.26 -6.21
C LEU A 197 -0.86 5.29 -4.69
N LEU A 198 0.21 5.38 -3.89
CA LEU A 198 0.11 5.51 -2.43
C LEU A 198 -0.48 6.86 -2.04
N GLU A 199 -0.08 7.95 -2.68
CA GLU A 199 -0.68 9.28 -2.51
C GLU A 199 -2.17 9.26 -2.90
N MET A 200 -2.53 8.61 -4.00
CA MET A 200 -3.91 8.43 -4.41
C MET A 200 -4.72 7.64 -3.38
N HIS A 201 -4.16 6.55 -2.85
CA HIS A 201 -4.77 5.76 -1.78
C HIS A 201 -5.07 6.62 -0.55
N ASP A 202 -4.14 7.48 -0.14
CA ASP A 202 -4.33 8.37 1.01
C ASP A 202 -5.44 9.41 0.75
N ALA A 203 -5.46 9.98 -0.45
CA ALA A 203 -6.49 10.94 -0.85
C ALA A 203 -7.91 10.34 -0.75
N TYR A 204 -8.09 9.12 -1.28
CA TYR A 204 -9.38 8.42 -1.17
C TYR A 204 -9.69 7.97 0.27
N SER A 205 -8.69 7.59 1.05
CA SER A 205 -8.86 7.26 2.46
C SER A 205 -9.32 8.47 3.27
N ASN A 206 -8.80 9.67 2.95
CA ASN A 206 -9.23 10.91 3.58
C ASN A 206 -10.67 11.28 3.16
N LEU A 207 -11.08 11.05 1.91
CA LEU A 207 -12.47 11.24 1.49
C LEU A 207 -13.43 10.32 2.28
N GLU A 208 -13.06 9.05 2.52
CA GLU A 208 -13.88 8.16 3.35
C GLU A 208 -13.96 8.62 4.81
N LYS A 209 -12.86 9.11 5.39
CA LYS A 209 -12.85 9.69 6.75
C LYS A 209 -13.71 10.96 6.82
N TYR A 210 -13.62 11.84 5.83
CA TYR A 210 -14.41 13.06 5.73
C TYR A 210 -15.91 12.80 5.80
N ARG A 211 -16.41 11.72 5.21
CA ARG A 211 -17.82 11.31 5.28
C ARG A 211 -18.31 11.07 6.72
N HIS A 212 -17.40 10.74 7.63
CA HIS A 212 -17.67 10.51 9.05
C HIS A 212 -17.29 11.70 9.92
N ASP A 213 -16.31 12.50 9.50
CA ASP A 213 -15.82 13.68 10.21
C ASP A 213 -15.53 14.83 9.22
N PRO A 214 -16.51 15.71 8.97
CA PRO A 214 -16.32 16.84 8.06
C PRO A 214 -15.27 17.87 8.51
N SER A 215 -14.77 17.80 9.75
CA SER A 215 -13.76 18.74 10.22
C SER A 215 -12.41 18.64 9.50
N ILE A 216 -12.15 17.51 8.81
CA ILE A 216 -10.94 17.28 8.03
C ILE A 216 -11.04 17.75 6.56
N GLU A 217 -12.02 18.60 6.21
CA GLU A 217 -12.19 19.12 4.83
C GLU A 217 -10.89 19.66 4.23
N SER A 218 -10.08 20.35 5.03
CA SER A 218 -8.79 20.91 4.59
C SER A 218 -7.71 19.85 4.25
N GLU A 219 -7.94 18.58 4.61
CA GLU A 219 -7.04 17.46 4.30
C GLU A 219 -7.39 16.77 2.98
N LEU A 220 -8.47 17.21 2.30
CA LEU A 220 -8.90 16.61 1.05
C LEU A 220 -8.07 17.13 -0.12
N SER A 221 -7.65 16.21 -0.99
CA SER A 221 -6.97 16.50 -2.27
C SER A 221 -8.02 16.90 -3.31
N SER A 222 -8.51 18.14 -3.18
CA SER A 222 -9.63 18.64 -3.99
C SER A 222 -9.31 18.87 -5.47
N GLU A 223 -8.05 18.75 -5.88
CA GLU A 223 -7.60 18.71 -7.28
C GLU A 223 -7.92 17.38 -7.98
N ILE A 224 -8.24 16.31 -7.23
CA ILE A 224 -8.64 15.03 -7.79
C ILE A 224 -10.11 15.08 -8.18
N PRO A 225 -10.47 14.83 -9.46
CA PRO A 225 -11.83 15.02 -9.97
C PRO A 225 -12.92 14.27 -9.20
N GLU A 226 -12.67 13.04 -8.80
CA GLU A 226 -13.64 12.27 -7.99
C GLU A 226 -13.88 12.93 -6.63
N ILE A 227 -12.82 13.39 -5.96
CA ILE A 227 -12.91 14.03 -4.64
C ILE A 227 -13.61 15.38 -4.78
N ALA A 228 -13.21 16.18 -5.78
CA ALA A 228 -13.85 17.45 -6.11
C ALA A 228 -15.35 17.28 -6.37
N PHE A 229 -15.74 16.24 -7.12
CA PHE A 229 -17.14 15.95 -7.41
C PHE A 229 -17.96 15.74 -6.14
N TRP A 230 -17.54 14.82 -5.28
CA TRP A 230 -18.30 14.51 -4.05
C TRP A 230 -18.29 15.67 -3.06
N LEU A 231 -17.15 16.36 -2.90
CA LEU A 231 -17.06 17.53 -2.02
C LEU A 231 -17.93 18.68 -2.54
N SER A 232 -17.98 18.92 -3.85
CA SER A 232 -18.85 19.97 -4.42
C SER A 232 -20.33 19.75 -4.14
N ILE A 233 -20.78 18.50 -4.11
CA ILE A 233 -22.16 18.13 -3.75
C ILE A 233 -22.42 18.45 -2.27
N ASP A 234 -21.49 18.09 -1.38
CA ASP A 234 -21.63 18.38 0.05
C ASP A 234 -21.63 19.88 0.33
N LEU A 235 -20.76 20.64 -0.33
CA LEU A 235 -20.72 22.11 -0.23
C LEU A 235 -22.04 22.73 -0.71
N ALA A 236 -22.59 22.29 -1.83
CA ALA A 236 -23.86 22.78 -2.36
C ALA A 236 -25.02 22.50 -1.39
N ASN A 237 -25.06 21.28 -0.83
CA ASN A 237 -26.08 20.88 0.14
C ASN A 237 -25.96 21.62 1.48
N ASN A 238 -24.79 22.16 1.81
CA ASN A 238 -24.52 22.95 3.00
C ASN A 238 -24.59 24.47 2.76
N GLY A 239 -25.07 24.91 1.57
CA GLY A 239 -25.29 26.32 1.25
C GLY A 239 -24.02 27.08 0.81
N ARG A 240 -22.89 26.43 0.65
CA ARG A 240 -21.61 27.00 0.15
C ARG A 240 -21.58 26.97 -1.38
N HIS A 241 -22.55 27.64 -2.02
CA HIS A 241 -22.84 27.48 -3.44
C HIS A 241 -21.73 27.98 -4.37
N GLU A 242 -21.03 29.06 -4.03
CA GLU A 242 -19.94 29.58 -4.87
C GLU A 242 -18.75 28.63 -4.87
N GLU A 243 -18.32 28.19 -3.69
CA GLU A 243 -17.24 27.21 -3.56
C GLU A 243 -17.60 25.86 -4.23
N ALA A 244 -18.85 25.44 -4.08
CA ALA A 244 -19.35 24.22 -4.73
C ALA A 244 -19.23 24.30 -6.26
N ARG A 245 -19.59 25.43 -6.87
CA ARG A 245 -19.48 25.64 -8.33
C ARG A 245 -18.05 25.63 -8.81
N GLU A 246 -17.18 26.39 -8.12
CA GLU A 246 -15.75 26.43 -8.46
C GLU A 246 -15.13 25.05 -8.45
N LEU A 247 -15.42 24.28 -7.40
CA LEU A 247 -14.88 22.93 -7.25
C LEU A 247 -15.45 21.95 -8.28
N ALA A 248 -16.75 22.04 -8.58
CA ALA A 248 -17.40 21.20 -9.59
C ALA A 248 -16.83 21.38 -11.01
N MET A 249 -16.19 22.51 -11.29
CA MET A 249 -15.56 22.73 -12.61
C MET A 249 -14.44 21.73 -12.89
N ILE A 250 -13.74 21.22 -11.87
CA ILE A 250 -12.64 20.24 -12.03
C ILE A 250 -13.15 18.97 -12.74
N PRO A 251 -14.08 18.19 -12.18
CA PRO A 251 -14.61 17.00 -12.84
C PRO A 251 -15.38 17.33 -14.13
N LEU A 252 -16.15 18.41 -14.15
CA LEU A 252 -16.97 18.75 -15.32
C LEU A 252 -16.14 19.13 -16.56
N GLN A 253 -14.93 19.68 -16.37
CA GLN A 253 -14.00 19.98 -17.47
C GLN A 253 -13.18 18.76 -17.87
N GLU A 254 -12.90 17.86 -16.95
CA GLU A 254 -12.13 16.65 -17.23
C GLU A 254 -12.85 15.72 -18.20
N HIS A 255 -14.15 15.45 -17.94
CA HIS A 255 -14.92 14.51 -18.76
C HIS A 255 -16.42 14.78 -18.71
N PRO A 256 -17.13 14.79 -19.86
CA PRO A 256 -18.57 15.08 -19.92
C PRO A 256 -19.45 14.06 -19.15
N GLY A 257 -18.91 12.90 -18.83
CA GLY A 257 -19.58 11.88 -18.02
C GLY A 257 -19.94 12.34 -16.61
N TRP A 258 -19.17 13.25 -16.02
CA TRP A 258 -19.44 13.78 -14.68
C TRP A 258 -20.77 14.55 -14.64
N LYS A 259 -21.06 15.36 -15.69
CA LYS A 259 -22.36 16.02 -15.83
C LYS A 259 -23.50 15.01 -15.95
N GLN A 260 -23.29 13.93 -16.72
CA GLN A 260 -24.30 12.89 -16.86
C GLN A 260 -24.52 12.12 -15.57
N LEU A 261 -23.45 11.85 -14.81
CA LEU A 261 -23.54 11.21 -13.48
C LEU A 261 -24.39 12.07 -12.53
N LEU A 262 -24.10 13.36 -12.41
CA LEU A 262 -24.85 14.31 -11.60
C LEU A 262 -26.35 14.29 -11.92
N ILE A 263 -26.72 14.41 -13.21
CA ILE A 263 -28.11 14.40 -13.68
C ILE A 263 -28.78 13.06 -13.38
N ARG A 264 -28.12 11.94 -13.61
CA ARG A 264 -28.69 10.60 -13.39
C ARG A 264 -28.90 10.31 -11.90
N CYS A 265 -27.96 10.68 -11.05
CA CYS A 265 -28.11 10.55 -9.60
C CYS A 265 -29.32 11.37 -9.09
N SER A 266 -29.47 12.61 -9.55
CA SER A 266 -30.61 13.46 -9.18
C SER A 266 -31.96 12.85 -9.58
N ARG A 267 -32.07 12.26 -10.79
CA ARG A 267 -33.31 11.60 -11.25
C ARG A 267 -33.72 10.43 -10.38
N ASN A 268 -32.77 9.71 -9.81
CA ASN A 268 -32.98 8.52 -9.00
C ASN A 268 -32.95 8.81 -7.49
N GLY A 269 -32.74 10.07 -7.08
CA GLY A 269 -32.63 10.46 -5.67
C GLY A 269 -31.43 9.84 -4.95
N LEU A 270 -30.33 9.59 -5.68
CA LEU A 270 -29.15 8.95 -5.15
C LEU A 270 -28.13 9.97 -4.62
N ALA A 271 -27.34 9.53 -3.64
CA ALA A 271 -26.16 10.24 -3.11
C ALA A 271 -26.44 11.69 -2.63
N GLY A 272 -27.65 11.96 -2.14
CA GLY A 272 -28.00 13.31 -1.68
C GLY A 272 -28.11 14.38 -2.78
N ILE A 273 -28.09 13.97 -4.06
CA ILE A 273 -28.13 14.89 -5.20
C ILE A 273 -29.58 15.20 -5.58
N SER A 274 -30.03 16.41 -5.27
CA SER A 274 -31.34 16.93 -5.63
C SER A 274 -31.31 17.65 -7.00
N LYS A 275 -32.48 18.03 -7.51
CA LYS A 275 -32.59 18.92 -8.69
C LYS A 275 -31.98 20.30 -8.40
N GLU A 276 -32.13 20.76 -7.16
CA GLU A 276 -31.54 22.01 -6.70
C GLU A 276 -30.01 21.94 -6.70
N THR A 277 -29.42 20.86 -6.17
CA THR A 277 -27.99 20.59 -6.21
C THR A 277 -27.45 20.62 -7.64
N VAL A 278 -28.16 19.98 -8.58
CA VAL A 278 -27.80 20.04 -10.03
C VAL A 278 -27.84 21.45 -10.55
N GLY A 279 -28.89 22.24 -10.22
CA GLY A 279 -29.02 23.63 -10.61
C GLY A 279 -27.86 24.48 -10.10
N ILE A 280 -27.47 24.31 -8.84
CA ILE A 280 -26.33 25.01 -8.23
C ILE A 280 -25.03 24.69 -8.97
N LEU A 281 -24.71 23.40 -9.13
CA LEU A 281 -23.43 22.96 -9.67
C LEU A 281 -23.26 23.19 -11.19
N LEU A 282 -24.37 23.22 -11.94
CA LEU A 282 -24.36 23.48 -13.38
C LEU A 282 -24.65 24.95 -13.75
N ASP A 283 -24.89 25.81 -12.76
CA ASP A 283 -25.31 27.20 -12.92
C ASP A 283 -26.54 27.35 -13.86
N VAL A 284 -27.50 26.43 -13.70
CA VAL A 284 -28.74 26.39 -14.49
C VAL A 284 -29.92 26.70 -13.58
N HIS A 285 -30.65 27.73 -13.86
CA HIS A 285 -31.89 28.05 -13.15
C HIS A 285 -32.90 26.88 -13.30
N PRO A 286 -33.59 26.44 -12.23
CA PRO A 286 -34.51 25.30 -12.27
C PRO A 286 -35.76 25.48 -13.16
N GLU A 287 -35.95 26.64 -13.79
CA GLU A 287 -37.12 26.97 -14.63
C GLU A 287 -36.90 26.75 -16.15
N SER A 288 -35.76 26.16 -16.56
CA SER A 288 -35.46 25.95 -17.99
C SER A 288 -35.57 24.49 -18.39
N ASN A 289 -36.74 23.82 -18.14
CA ASN A 289 -37.25 22.69 -18.91
C ASN A 289 -38.68 22.35 -18.48
#